data_209a44550de67c72fe2f0fae849339ef
#
_entry.id   209a44550de67c72fe2f0fae849339ef
#
_cell.length_a   1.000
_cell.length_b   1.000
_cell.length_c   1.000
_cell.angle_alpha   90.00
_cell.angle_beta   90.00
_cell.angle_gamma   90.00
#
_symmetry.space_group_name_H-M   'P 1'
#
loop_
_entity.id
_entity.type
_entity.pdbx_description
1 polymer ?
#
loop_
_entity_poly.entity_id
_entity_poly.type
_entity_poly.pdbx_seq_one_letter_code
_entity_poly.pdbx_strand_id
1 'polypeptide(L)'
;HTTVLAALAVVALSVVIGSVLGALSGYIGGVFDSVVMRITDAFMAFPTLVLGIAIAGLLGGGLQNAVIALVVPGWTRFARIARSSVLALKERPFIQAAVIGGLSRTAIALKHVLPNILPPLIVTACLDIGGSMLSLAGLSFLGLGASPPSPELGAMINQAASGFQTAPWAVFAPGFAIFLV
;
A
#
# COMPACT_ATOMS: atom_id res chain seq x y z
N HIS A 1 14.66 7.68 10.04
CA HIS A 1 14.52 8.07 8.62
C HIS A 1 14.27 6.87 7.71
N THR A 2 14.99 5.75 7.89
CA THR A 2 14.91 4.55 7.03
C THR A 2 13.51 3.94 7.02
N THR A 3 12.88 3.76 8.18
CA THR A 3 11.53 3.21 8.32
C THR A 3 10.49 4.07 7.59
N VAL A 4 10.57 5.40 7.76
CA VAL A 4 9.64 6.36 7.11
C VAL A 4 9.78 6.32 5.59
N LEU A 5 11.02 6.36 5.09
CA LEU A 5 11.29 6.30 3.64
C LEU A 5 10.82 4.98 3.04
N ALA A 6 11.05 3.86 3.75
CA ALA A 6 10.57 2.55 3.31
C ALA A 6 9.04 2.48 3.30
N ALA A 7 8.36 3.00 4.33
CA ALA A 7 6.90 3.07 4.37
C ALA A 7 6.32 3.94 3.24
N LEU A 8 6.93 5.10 2.99
CA LEU A 8 6.55 5.95 1.86
C LEU A 8 6.72 5.24 0.53
N ALA A 9 7.80 4.46 0.35
CA ALA A 9 8.01 3.66 -0.85
C ALA A 9 6.94 2.57 -1.00
N VAL A 10 6.58 1.86 0.09
CA VAL A 10 5.49 0.86 0.09
C VAL A 10 4.19 1.51 -0.35
N VAL A 11 3.79 2.62 0.28
CA VAL A 11 2.53 3.30 -0.03
C VAL A 11 2.54 3.85 -1.45
N ALA A 12 3.62 4.55 -1.87
CA ALA A 12 3.71 5.13 -3.20
C ALA A 12 3.60 4.06 -4.31
N LEU A 13 4.33 2.95 -4.19
CA LEU A 13 4.26 1.85 -5.14
C LEU A 13 2.88 1.19 -5.14
N SER A 14 2.30 0.95 -3.97
CA SER A 14 0.96 0.37 -3.83
C SER A 14 -0.12 1.26 -4.44
N VAL A 15 -0.04 2.58 -4.21
CA VAL A 15 -0.96 3.58 -4.82
C VAL A 15 -0.83 3.57 -6.34
N VAL A 16 0.39 3.64 -6.87
CA VAL A 16 0.61 3.69 -8.33
C VAL A 16 0.09 2.41 -8.99
N ILE A 17 0.52 1.24 -8.52
CA ILE A 17 0.10 -0.03 -9.10
C ILE A 17 -1.41 -0.23 -8.95
N GLY A 18 -1.94 -0.03 -7.75
CA GLY A 18 -3.35 -0.24 -7.45
C GLY A 18 -4.25 0.73 -8.18
N SER A 19 -3.92 2.04 -8.20
CA SER A 19 -4.76 3.03 -8.89
C SER A 19 -4.78 2.81 -10.40
N VAL A 20 -3.67 2.45 -11.02
CA VAL A 20 -3.61 2.16 -12.47
C VAL A 20 -4.45 0.93 -12.78
N LEU A 21 -4.21 -0.19 -12.10
CA LEU A 21 -4.94 -1.44 -12.34
C LEU A 21 -6.44 -1.28 -12.03
N GLY A 22 -6.77 -0.64 -10.92
CA GLY A 22 -8.17 -0.40 -10.52
C GLY A 22 -8.89 0.57 -11.44
N ALA A 23 -8.25 1.66 -11.84
CA ALA A 23 -8.85 2.61 -12.77
C ALA A 23 -9.08 1.98 -14.15
N LEU A 24 -8.11 1.23 -14.68
CA LEU A 24 -8.26 0.50 -15.93
C LEU A 24 -9.36 -0.56 -15.83
N SER A 25 -9.40 -1.30 -14.74
CA SER A 25 -10.43 -2.30 -14.45
C SER A 25 -11.83 -1.68 -14.48
N GLY A 26 -12.06 -0.60 -13.72
CA GLY A 26 -13.33 0.12 -13.71
C GLY A 26 -13.66 0.79 -15.03
N TYR A 27 -12.65 1.25 -15.79
CA TYR A 27 -12.87 1.96 -17.05
C TYR A 27 -13.18 1.01 -18.22
N ILE A 28 -12.43 -0.07 -18.39
CA ILE A 28 -12.58 -1.05 -19.46
C ILE A 28 -13.77 -1.98 -19.18
N GLY A 29 -13.86 -2.51 -17.96
CA GLY A 29 -14.90 -3.47 -17.57
C GLY A 29 -14.68 -4.87 -18.15
N GLY A 30 -15.76 -5.66 -18.20
CA GLY A 30 -15.80 -6.97 -18.84
C GLY A 30 -14.84 -8.01 -18.21
N VAL A 31 -14.21 -8.81 -19.05
CA VAL A 31 -13.31 -9.90 -18.62
C VAL A 31 -12.08 -9.35 -17.89
N PHE A 32 -11.51 -8.24 -18.36
CA PHE A 32 -10.36 -7.61 -17.73
C PHE A 32 -10.65 -7.22 -16.28
N ASP A 33 -11.78 -6.57 -16.06
CA ASP A 33 -12.25 -6.22 -14.71
C ASP A 33 -12.41 -7.46 -13.83
N SER A 34 -13.06 -8.50 -14.35
CA SER A 34 -13.27 -9.73 -13.61
C SER A 34 -11.95 -10.40 -13.20
N VAL A 35 -10.96 -10.44 -14.09
CA VAL A 35 -9.65 -11.05 -13.79
C VAL A 35 -8.91 -10.22 -12.73
N VAL A 36 -8.80 -8.91 -12.90
CA VAL A 36 -8.10 -8.02 -11.94
C VAL A 36 -8.75 -8.12 -10.57
N MET A 37 -10.09 -8.11 -10.49
CA MET A 37 -10.79 -8.21 -9.22
C MET A 37 -10.65 -9.59 -8.57
N ARG A 38 -10.62 -10.68 -9.34
CA ARG A 38 -10.36 -12.03 -8.80
C ARG A 38 -8.98 -12.13 -8.18
N ILE A 39 -7.96 -11.55 -8.82
CA ILE A 39 -6.61 -11.49 -8.25
C ILE A 39 -6.63 -10.65 -6.97
N THR A 40 -7.28 -9.48 -7.01
CA THR A 40 -7.44 -8.62 -5.83
C THR A 40 -8.12 -9.35 -4.68
N ASP A 41 -9.20 -10.09 -4.94
CA ASP A 41 -9.92 -10.87 -3.94
C ASP A 41 -9.07 -11.99 -3.34
N ALA A 42 -8.28 -12.67 -4.17
CA ALA A 42 -7.36 -13.71 -3.71
C ALA A 42 -6.30 -13.17 -2.73
N PHE A 43 -5.70 -12.01 -3.03
CA PHE A 43 -4.76 -11.36 -2.09
C PHE A 43 -5.46 -10.88 -0.82
N MET A 44 -6.65 -10.32 -0.91
CA MET A 44 -7.41 -9.80 0.24
C MET A 44 -8.02 -10.92 1.12
N ALA A 45 -8.03 -12.17 0.67
CA ALA A 45 -8.43 -13.31 1.49
C ALA A 45 -7.42 -13.59 2.63
N PHE A 46 -6.19 -13.10 2.50
CA PHE A 46 -5.15 -13.26 3.52
C PHE A 46 -4.92 -11.95 4.28
N PRO A 47 -4.66 -12.00 5.61
CA PRO A 47 -4.19 -10.84 6.34
C PRO A 47 -2.88 -10.32 5.71
N THR A 48 -2.82 -9.01 5.41
CA THR A 48 -1.70 -8.37 4.68
C THR A 48 -0.35 -8.66 5.34
N LEU A 49 -0.27 -8.56 6.67
CA LEU A 49 0.97 -8.82 7.40
C LEU A 49 1.41 -10.29 7.29
N VAL A 50 0.47 -11.25 7.38
CA VAL A 50 0.78 -12.68 7.27
C VAL A 50 1.34 -13.00 5.89
N LEU A 51 0.71 -12.48 4.85
CA LEU A 51 1.19 -12.64 3.47
C LEU A 51 2.55 -11.96 3.28
N GLY A 52 2.73 -10.77 3.89
CA GLY A 52 4.01 -10.06 3.90
C GLY A 52 5.14 -10.87 4.54
N ILE A 53 4.88 -11.52 5.69
CA ILE A 53 5.84 -12.41 6.37
C ILE A 53 6.22 -13.59 5.46
N ALA A 54 5.23 -14.23 4.85
CA ALA A 54 5.48 -15.35 3.95
C ALA A 54 6.34 -14.96 2.74
N ILE A 55 6.02 -13.82 2.09
CA ILE A 55 6.77 -13.34 0.93
C ILE A 55 8.19 -12.89 1.34
N ALA A 56 8.33 -12.12 2.44
CA ALA A 56 9.64 -11.68 2.92
C ALA A 56 10.53 -12.87 3.31
N GLY A 57 9.96 -13.89 3.93
CA GLY A 57 10.66 -15.14 4.28
C GLY A 57 11.17 -15.88 3.05
N LEU A 58 10.36 -15.97 1.98
CA LEU A 58 10.74 -16.59 0.71
C LEU A 58 11.84 -15.80 -0.03
N LEU A 59 11.84 -14.48 0.09
CA LEU A 59 12.82 -13.58 -0.55
C LEU A 59 14.14 -13.50 0.23
N GLY A 60 14.23 -14.08 1.43
CA GLY A 60 15.46 -14.12 2.22
C GLY A 60 15.70 -12.93 3.13
N GLY A 61 14.66 -12.15 3.44
CA GLY A 61 14.73 -11.00 4.34
C GLY A 61 15.40 -9.77 3.71
N GLY A 62 15.63 -8.73 4.53
CA GLY A 62 16.20 -7.46 4.10
C GLY A 62 15.16 -6.38 3.79
N LEU A 63 15.54 -5.10 3.95
CA LEU A 63 14.63 -3.98 3.83
C LEU A 63 13.93 -3.92 2.46
N GLN A 64 14.67 -4.15 1.38
CA GLN A 64 14.10 -4.13 0.02
C GLN A 64 13.07 -5.24 -0.15
N ASN A 65 13.36 -6.44 0.33
CA ASN A 65 12.46 -7.59 0.27
C ASN A 65 11.22 -7.37 1.15
N ALA A 66 11.36 -6.71 2.31
CA ALA A 66 10.24 -6.32 3.15
C ALA A 66 9.33 -5.30 2.44
N VAL A 67 9.89 -4.31 1.74
CA VAL A 67 9.12 -3.36 0.92
C VAL A 67 8.35 -4.10 -0.17
N ILE A 68 9.00 -4.98 -0.94
CA ILE A 68 8.34 -5.77 -1.98
C ILE A 68 7.22 -6.64 -1.38
N ALA A 69 7.51 -7.30 -0.26
CA ALA A 69 6.57 -8.18 0.44
C ALA A 69 5.29 -7.45 0.89
N LEU A 70 5.37 -6.17 1.23
CA LEU A 70 4.20 -5.36 1.59
C LEU A 70 3.51 -4.72 0.38
N VAL A 71 4.25 -4.37 -0.67
CA VAL A 71 3.68 -3.83 -1.92
C VAL A 71 2.82 -4.87 -2.62
N VAL A 72 3.25 -6.14 -2.65
CA VAL A 72 2.54 -7.23 -3.34
C VAL A 72 1.09 -7.41 -2.87
N PRO A 73 0.73 -7.42 -1.59
CA PRO A 73 -0.67 -7.36 -1.17
C PRO A 73 -1.23 -5.94 -1.10
N GLY A 74 -0.41 -4.92 -0.87
CA GLY A 74 -0.83 -3.54 -0.57
C GLY A 74 -1.58 -2.84 -1.71
N TRP A 75 -1.21 -3.10 -2.97
CA TRP A 75 -1.85 -2.48 -4.14
C TRP A 75 -3.35 -2.80 -4.27
N THR A 76 -3.80 -3.93 -3.72
CA THR A 76 -5.16 -4.43 -3.89
C THR A 76 -6.22 -3.50 -3.31
N ARG A 77 -5.93 -2.88 -2.16
CA ARG A 77 -6.80 -1.89 -1.52
C ARG A 77 -7.02 -0.68 -2.41
N PHE A 78 -5.94 -0.15 -2.97
CA PHE A 78 -5.99 1.00 -3.87
C PHE A 78 -6.68 0.67 -5.20
N ALA A 79 -6.48 -0.55 -5.71
CA ALA A 79 -7.19 -1.02 -6.91
C ALA A 79 -8.69 -1.04 -6.71
N ARG A 80 -9.17 -1.52 -5.57
CA ARG A 80 -10.60 -1.57 -5.25
C ARG A 80 -11.19 -0.16 -5.11
N ILE A 81 -10.48 0.76 -4.45
CA ILE A 81 -10.91 2.16 -4.30
C ILE A 81 -10.94 2.86 -5.66
N ALA A 82 -9.88 2.73 -6.46
CA ALA A 82 -9.83 3.34 -7.78
C ALA A 82 -10.96 2.83 -8.69
N ARG A 83 -11.17 1.50 -8.72
CA ARG A 83 -12.25 0.88 -9.49
C ARG A 83 -13.63 1.39 -9.08
N SER A 84 -13.95 1.37 -7.80
CA SER A 84 -15.25 1.82 -7.30
C SER A 84 -15.49 3.31 -7.61
N SER A 85 -14.45 4.15 -7.47
CA SER A 85 -14.52 5.57 -7.82
C SER A 85 -14.77 5.77 -9.32
N VAL A 86 -14.10 5.01 -10.18
CA VAL A 86 -14.34 5.08 -11.65
C VAL A 86 -15.74 4.68 -12.01
N LEU A 87 -16.27 3.58 -11.44
CA LEU A 87 -17.62 3.13 -11.70
C LEU A 87 -18.67 4.18 -11.30
N ALA A 88 -18.50 4.78 -10.12
CA ALA A 88 -19.38 5.85 -9.64
C ALA A 88 -19.30 7.11 -10.51
N LEU A 89 -18.12 7.45 -11.05
CA LEU A 89 -17.93 8.61 -11.92
C LEU A 89 -18.58 8.41 -13.31
N LYS A 90 -18.56 7.20 -13.86
CA LYS A 90 -19.16 6.90 -15.17
C LYS A 90 -20.64 7.25 -15.24
N GLU A 91 -21.34 7.19 -14.12
CA GLU A 91 -22.77 7.49 -14.02
C GLU A 91 -23.06 8.99 -13.85
N ARG A 92 -22.02 9.82 -13.66
CA ARG A 92 -22.22 11.26 -13.44
C ARG A 92 -22.61 12.00 -14.72
N PRO A 93 -23.56 12.97 -14.63
CA PRO A 93 -24.04 13.70 -15.80
C PRO A 93 -22.96 14.42 -16.61
N PHE A 94 -21.92 14.94 -15.95
CA PHE A 94 -20.83 15.64 -16.62
C PHE A 94 -19.96 14.70 -17.49
N ILE A 95 -19.81 13.43 -17.09
CA ILE A 95 -19.12 12.42 -17.90
C ILE A 95 -19.98 12.05 -19.11
N GLN A 96 -21.29 11.89 -18.91
CA GLN A 96 -22.22 11.62 -20.01
C GLN A 96 -22.25 12.78 -21.00
N ALA A 97 -22.26 14.02 -20.52
CA ALA A 97 -22.16 15.21 -21.36
C ALA A 97 -20.85 15.25 -22.16
N ALA A 98 -19.71 14.87 -21.55
CA ALA A 98 -18.44 14.79 -22.25
C ALA A 98 -18.44 13.73 -23.37
N VAL A 99 -19.10 12.58 -23.15
CA VAL A 99 -19.27 11.53 -24.16
C VAL A 99 -20.14 12.04 -25.32
N ILE A 100 -21.27 12.67 -25.03
CA ILE A 100 -22.20 13.24 -26.04
C ILE A 100 -21.49 14.37 -26.82
N GLY A 101 -20.64 15.16 -26.13
CA GLY A 101 -19.79 16.20 -26.73
C GLY A 101 -18.67 15.69 -27.63
N GLY A 102 -18.55 14.35 -27.81
CA GLY A 102 -17.61 13.73 -28.73
C GLY A 102 -16.16 13.66 -28.20
N LEU A 103 -15.91 13.85 -26.89
CA LEU A 103 -14.58 13.66 -26.33
C LEU A 103 -14.12 12.21 -26.48
N SER A 104 -12.83 12.04 -26.83
CA SER A 104 -12.25 10.70 -26.92
C SER A 104 -12.20 10.03 -25.52
N ARG A 105 -12.26 8.70 -25.51
CA ARG A 105 -12.19 7.91 -24.27
C ARG A 105 -10.95 8.25 -23.43
N THR A 106 -9.79 8.45 -24.07
CA THR A 106 -8.54 8.83 -23.40
C THR A 106 -8.65 10.23 -22.78
N ALA A 107 -9.25 11.20 -23.50
CA ALA A 107 -9.44 12.54 -22.96
C ALA A 107 -10.37 12.54 -21.75
N ILE A 108 -11.44 11.75 -21.76
CA ILE A 108 -12.33 11.57 -20.61
C ILE A 108 -11.57 10.96 -19.43
N ALA A 109 -10.79 9.89 -19.67
CA ALA A 109 -10.02 9.22 -18.64
C ALA A 109 -9.02 10.18 -17.95
N LEU A 110 -8.25 10.94 -18.74
CA LEU A 110 -7.19 11.79 -18.20
C LEU A 110 -7.71 13.13 -17.65
N LYS A 111 -8.72 13.76 -18.29
CA LYS A 111 -9.20 15.09 -17.91
C LYS A 111 -10.32 15.06 -16.87
N HIS A 112 -11.10 13.99 -16.87
CA HIS A 112 -12.30 13.91 -16.02
C HIS A 112 -12.22 12.79 -14.98
N VAL A 113 -11.76 11.59 -15.33
CA VAL A 113 -11.75 10.46 -14.38
C VAL A 113 -10.56 10.58 -13.43
N LEU A 114 -9.35 10.67 -13.96
CA LEU A 114 -8.12 10.66 -13.15
C LEU A 114 -8.12 11.75 -12.07
N PRO A 115 -8.39 13.03 -12.35
CA PRO A 115 -8.38 14.05 -11.28
C PRO A 115 -9.43 13.82 -10.19
N ASN A 116 -10.55 13.21 -10.55
CA ASN A 116 -11.65 12.97 -9.60
C ASN A 116 -11.46 11.71 -8.74
N ILE A 117 -10.63 10.75 -9.15
CA ILE A 117 -10.30 9.59 -8.31
C ILE A 117 -9.09 9.83 -7.38
N LEU A 118 -8.29 10.86 -7.64
CA LEU A 118 -7.10 11.18 -6.83
C LEU A 118 -7.42 11.51 -5.37
N PRO A 119 -8.41 12.35 -5.02
CA PRO A 119 -8.68 12.73 -3.64
C PRO A 119 -8.88 11.53 -2.70
N PRO A 120 -9.78 10.57 -2.96
CA PRO A 120 -9.94 9.41 -2.08
C PRO A 120 -8.70 8.52 -2.02
N LEU A 121 -7.90 8.45 -3.09
CA LEU A 121 -6.65 7.70 -3.10
C LEU A 121 -5.59 8.37 -2.24
N ILE A 122 -5.45 9.69 -2.31
CA ILE A 122 -4.50 10.46 -1.49
C ILE A 122 -4.86 10.34 0.00
N VAL A 123 -6.13 10.52 0.35
CA VAL A 123 -6.58 10.38 1.75
C VAL A 123 -6.26 8.98 2.27
N THR A 124 -6.57 7.94 1.50
CA THR A 124 -6.26 6.55 1.88
C THR A 124 -4.75 6.33 2.00
N ALA A 125 -3.95 6.89 1.08
CA ALA A 125 -2.50 6.80 1.12
C ALA A 125 -1.91 7.43 2.39
N CYS A 126 -2.38 8.62 2.76
CA CYS A 126 -1.93 9.28 3.99
C CYS A 126 -2.23 8.43 5.24
N LEU A 127 -3.43 7.84 5.31
CA LEU A 127 -3.81 6.96 6.43
C LEU A 127 -3.02 5.63 6.43
N ASP A 128 -2.58 5.16 5.27
CA ASP A 128 -1.87 3.89 5.13
C ASP A 128 -0.37 3.98 5.48
N ILE A 129 0.20 5.19 5.59
CA ILE A 129 1.60 5.39 5.96
C ILE A 129 1.90 4.79 7.34
N GLY A 130 1.08 5.12 8.35
CA GLY A 130 1.24 4.59 9.70
C GLY A 130 1.10 3.06 9.74
N GLY A 131 0.11 2.50 9.04
CA GLY A 131 -0.08 1.05 8.92
C GLY A 131 1.11 0.35 8.25
N SER A 132 1.68 0.96 7.21
CA SER A 132 2.86 0.46 6.52
C SER A 132 4.11 0.52 7.39
N MET A 133 4.27 1.59 8.19
CA MET A 133 5.37 1.69 9.18
C MET A 133 5.27 0.59 10.23
N LEU A 134 4.08 0.37 10.79
CA LEU A 134 3.85 -0.70 11.76
C LEU A 134 4.13 -2.09 11.16
N SER A 135 3.71 -2.32 9.91
CA SER A 135 3.95 -3.59 9.20
C SER A 135 5.42 -3.82 8.91
N LEU A 136 6.15 -2.79 8.46
CA LEU A 136 7.61 -2.85 8.26
C LEU A 136 8.34 -3.11 9.58
N ALA A 137 7.96 -2.40 10.66
CA ALA A 137 8.53 -2.62 11.98
C ALA A 137 8.27 -4.05 12.48
N GLY A 138 7.07 -4.60 12.22
CA GLY A 138 6.74 -5.98 12.53
C GLY A 138 7.62 -6.99 11.78
N LEU A 139 7.82 -6.80 10.46
CA LEU A 139 8.73 -7.63 9.67
C LEU A 139 10.18 -7.53 10.16
N SER A 140 10.65 -6.32 10.46
CA SER A 140 12.01 -6.09 10.98
C SER A 140 12.19 -6.68 12.37
N PHE A 141 11.17 -6.60 13.23
CA PHE A 141 11.16 -7.26 14.55
C PHE A 141 11.30 -8.79 14.42
N LEU A 142 10.70 -9.38 13.40
CA LEU A 142 10.82 -10.81 13.10
C LEU A 142 12.13 -11.19 12.38
N GLY A 143 13.02 -10.22 12.14
CA GLY A 143 14.29 -10.44 11.45
C GLY A 143 14.19 -10.53 9.93
N LEU A 144 13.01 -10.22 9.36
CA LEU A 144 12.75 -10.26 7.92
C LEU A 144 12.90 -8.89 7.22
N GLY A 145 13.17 -7.83 8.01
CA GLY A 145 13.35 -6.47 7.51
C GLY A 145 14.81 -6.04 7.46
N ALA A 146 15.07 -4.79 7.88
CA ALA A 146 16.41 -4.24 7.88
C ALA A 146 17.34 -5.00 8.83
N SER A 147 18.54 -5.30 8.34
CA SER A 147 19.61 -5.92 9.15
C SER A 147 20.60 -4.85 9.66
N PRO A 148 21.24 -5.07 10.81
CA PRO A 148 22.30 -4.20 11.29
C PRO A 148 23.41 -4.00 10.22
N PRO A 149 23.98 -2.80 10.11
CA PRO A 149 23.89 -1.62 10.98
C PRO A 149 22.79 -0.62 10.62
N SER A 150 21.81 -0.98 9.80
CA SER A 150 20.75 -0.05 9.35
C SER A 150 19.85 0.36 10.53
N PRO A 151 19.73 1.67 10.86
CA PRO A 151 18.86 2.13 11.93
C PRO A 151 17.40 2.09 11.49
N GLU A 152 16.70 1.03 11.87
CA GLU A 152 15.28 0.83 11.60
C GLU A 152 14.55 0.52 12.92
N LEU A 153 13.38 1.14 13.13
CA LEU A 153 12.69 1.14 14.42
C LEU A 153 12.33 -0.27 14.90
N GLY A 154 11.87 -1.14 14.02
CA GLY A 154 11.52 -2.52 14.36
C GLY A 154 12.77 -3.37 14.69
N ALA A 155 13.84 -3.21 13.92
CA ALA A 155 15.13 -3.86 14.20
C ALA A 155 15.73 -3.40 15.54
N MET A 156 15.59 -2.11 15.89
CA MET A 156 16.01 -1.58 17.19
C MET A 156 15.23 -2.23 18.34
N ILE A 157 13.93 -2.40 18.20
CA ILE A 157 13.10 -3.10 19.20
C ILE A 157 13.54 -4.55 19.34
N ASN A 158 13.80 -5.26 18.25
CA ASN A 158 14.28 -6.64 18.28
C ASN A 158 15.60 -6.77 19.03
N GLN A 159 16.59 -5.92 18.70
CA GLN A 159 17.91 -5.94 19.37
C GLN A 159 17.82 -5.61 20.85
N ALA A 160 16.94 -4.67 21.23
CA ALA A 160 16.76 -4.26 22.63
C ALA A 160 15.93 -5.27 23.45
N ALA A 161 15.21 -6.18 22.80
CA ALA A 161 14.30 -7.11 23.47
C ALA A 161 15.02 -8.03 24.48
N SER A 162 16.22 -8.48 24.17
CA SER A 162 17.04 -9.31 25.10
C SER A 162 17.47 -8.56 26.36
N GLY A 163 17.60 -7.24 26.29
CA GLY A 163 17.97 -6.36 27.41
C GLY A 163 16.77 -5.73 28.13
N PHE A 164 15.55 -6.15 27.86
CA PHE A 164 14.33 -5.50 28.36
C PHE A 164 14.29 -5.34 29.88
N GLN A 165 14.80 -6.32 30.64
CA GLN A 165 14.82 -6.28 32.10
C GLN A 165 15.81 -5.24 32.67
N THR A 166 16.87 -4.93 31.94
CA THR A 166 17.94 -4.00 32.37
C THR A 166 17.78 -2.61 31.77
N ALA A 167 17.25 -2.51 30.57
CA ALA A 167 17.11 -1.25 29.83
C ALA A 167 15.77 -1.16 29.07
N PRO A 168 14.62 -1.12 29.78
CA PRO A 168 13.31 -1.12 29.12
C PRO A 168 13.09 0.07 28.17
N TRP A 169 13.72 1.21 28.44
CA TRP A 169 13.64 2.40 27.59
C TRP A 169 14.16 2.17 26.17
N ALA A 170 15.10 1.23 25.98
CA ALA A 170 15.64 0.90 24.67
C ALA A 170 14.58 0.26 23.73
N VAL A 171 13.54 -0.41 24.30
CA VAL A 171 12.40 -0.94 23.59
C VAL A 171 11.30 0.11 23.44
N PHE A 172 11.02 0.85 24.54
CA PHE A 172 9.92 1.83 24.55
C PHE A 172 10.19 3.04 23.66
N ALA A 173 11.42 3.53 23.56
CA ALA A 173 11.74 4.72 22.77
C ALA A 173 11.42 4.54 21.26
N PRO A 174 11.91 3.49 20.57
CA PRO A 174 11.52 3.26 19.18
C PRO A 174 10.05 2.86 19.01
N GLY A 175 9.46 2.15 19.98
CA GLY A 175 8.04 1.82 19.99
C GLY A 175 7.16 3.08 20.07
N PHE A 176 7.50 4.02 20.91
CA PHE A 176 6.82 5.32 21.03
C PHE A 176 6.98 6.17 19.76
N ALA A 177 8.16 6.11 19.12
CA ALA A 177 8.37 6.78 17.84
C ALA A 177 7.45 6.25 16.72
N ILE A 178 7.16 4.94 16.71
CA ILE A 178 6.20 4.34 15.77
C ILE A 178 4.76 4.77 16.12
N PHE A 179 4.45 4.86 17.41
CA PHE A 179 3.10 5.25 17.89
C PHE A 179 2.73 6.69 17.53
N LEU A 180 3.71 7.60 17.43
CA LEU A 180 3.48 9.03 17.13
C LEU A 180 3.21 9.32 15.66
N VAL A 181 3.31 8.34 14.76
CA VAL A 181 3.11 8.46 13.31
C VAL A 181 1.79 7.85 12.88
#